data_14a13bf5b781a16604fdffd5b902a5a0
#
_entry.id   14a13bf5b781a16604fdffd5b902a5a0
#
_cell.length_a   1.000
_cell.length_b   1.000
_cell.length_c   1.000
_cell.angle_alpha   90.00
_cell.angle_beta   90.00
_cell.angle_gamma   90.00
#
_symmetry.space_group_name_H-M   'P 1'
#
loop_
_entity.id
_entity.type
_entity.pdbx_description
1 polymer ?
#
loop_
_entity_poly.entity_id
_entity_poly.type
_entity_poly.pdbx_seq_one_letter_code
_entity_poly.pdbx_strand_id
1 'polypeptide(L)'
;MIKNYKLTTLKPYVISITFSFLLFLSLTEISTYYIYKERIGSYTERVLNRSVSLIQQIDEINDGYEMFDAYSPCSELQLHAVRIALWPYALIKDISFISNGAITCTALWGKLPAPLLLNIYDRKVEKDNLTWFFGVLLENNVKADLLSNQKLAITISPFAFNRFATDHEEKGF
;
A
#
# COMPACT_ATOMS: atom_id res chain seq x y z
N MET A 1 13.23 53.93 -52.09
CA MET A 1 13.84 52.61 -52.42
C MET A 1 14.64 52.03 -51.26
N ILE A 2 14.13 52.06 -49.99
CA ILE A 2 14.90 51.69 -48.78
C ILE A 2 14.18 50.56 -47.94
N LYS A 3 13.06 50.04 -48.41
CA LYS A 3 12.24 49.14 -47.56
C LYS A 3 12.47 47.64 -47.68
N ASN A 4 13.21 47.14 -48.66
CA ASN A 4 13.38 45.72 -48.93
C ASN A 4 14.61 45.04 -48.36
N TYR A 5 15.59 45.80 -47.91
CA TYR A 5 16.86 45.22 -47.38
C TYR A 5 16.76 44.69 -45.94
N LYS A 6 15.85 45.17 -45.13
CA LYS A 6 15.68 44.72 -43.75
C LYS A 6 14.97 43.39 -43.59
N LEU A 7 14.12 43.00 -44.55
CA LEU A 7 13.29 41.81 -44.47
C LEU A 7 14.05 40.50 -44.82
N THR A 8 15.04 40.60 -45.71
CA THR A 8 15.84 39.48 -46.16
C THR A 8 16.87 39.03 -45.13
N THR A 9 17.39 39.93 -44.31
CA THR A 9 18.35 39.62 -43.24
C THR A 9 17.68 39.11 -41.97
N LEU A 10 16.41 39.40 -41.72
CA LEU A 10 15.69 38.91 -40.55
C LEU A 10 15.27 37.42 -40.67
N LYS A 11 15.02 36.93 -41.89
CA LYS A 11 14.56 35.53 -42.09
C LYS A 11 15.49 34.44 -41.50
N PRO A 12 16.82 34.47 -41.71
CA PRO A 12 17.67 33.42 -41.13
C PRO A 12 17.74 33.45 -39.61
N TYR A 13 17.62 34.64 -38.98
CA TYR A 13 17.60 34.74 -37.52
C TYR A 13 16.31 34.16 -36.93
N VAL A 14 15.16 34.46 -37.54
CA VAL A 14 13.88 33.90 -37.10
C VAL A 14 13.87 32.39 -37.23
N ILE A 15 14.39 31.84 -38.33
CA ILE A 15 14.49 30.38 -38.51
C ILE A 15 15.40 29.76 -37.48
N SER A 16 16.54 30.38 -37.19
CA SER A 16 17.48 29.87 -36.18
C SER A 16 16.88 29.84 -34.76
N ILE A 17 16.17 30.92 -34.39
CA ILE A 17 15.51 31.03 -33.08
C ILE A 17 14.39 29.98 -32.96
N THR A 18 13.54 29.82 -33.98
CA THR A 18 12.45 28.85 -33.95
C THR A 18 13.00 27.41 -33.89
N PHE A 19 14.06 27.10 -34.62
CA PHE A 19 14.71 25.82 -34.59
C PHE A 19 15.31 25.51 -33.22
N SER A 20 16.03 26.48 -32.61
CA SER A 20 16.60 26.34 -31.26
C SER A 20 15.51 26.11 -30.21
N PHE A 21 14.39 26.82 -30.32
CA PHE A 21 13.25 26.68 -29.41
C PHE A 21 12.60 25.30 -29.52
N LEU A 22 12.38 24.81 -30.75
CA LEU A 22 11.85 23.46 -30.98
C LEU A 22 12.78 22.38 -30.46
N LEU A 23 14.10 22.55 -30.66
CA LEU A 23 15.09 21.62 -30.17
C LEU A 23 15.12 21.59 -28.64
N PHE A 24 15.02 22.75 -27.99
CA PHE A 24 14.92 22.84 -26.53
C PHE A 24 13.66 22.15 -26.00
N LEU A 25 12.49 22.39 -26.61
CA LEU A 25 11.27 21.73 -26.23
C LEU A 25 11.37 20.19 -26.37
N SER A 26 11.93 19.72 -27.47
CA SER A 26 12.14 18.28 -27.68
C SER A 26 13.04 17.66 -26.63
N LEU A 27 14.12 18.32 -26.23
CA LEU A 27 15.04 17.84 -25.21
C LEU A 27 14.38 17.83 -23.82
N THR A 28 13.56 18.84 -23.50
CA THR A 28 12.82 18.87 -22.23
C THR A 28 11.80 17.75 -22.13
N GLU A 29 11.04 17.49 -23.20
CA GLU A 29 10.07 16.38 -23.25
C GLU A 29 10.75 15.03 -23.09
N ILE A 30 11.85 14.79 -23.81
CA ILE A 30 12.63 13.55 -23.71
C ILE A 30 13.17 13.36 -22.29
N SER A 31 13.77 14.41 -21.71
CA SER A 31 14.29 14.36 -20.34
C SER A 31 13.20 14.06 -19.32
N THR A 32 12.06 14.73 -19.43
CA THR A 32 10.91 14.52 -18.57
C THR A 32 10.39 13.08 -18.66
N TYR A 33 10.28 12.55 -19.88
CA TYR A 33 9.86 11.15 -20.10
C TYR A 33 10.79 10.15 -19.40
N TYR A 34 12.12 10.31 -19.51
CA TYR A 34 13.08 9.41 -18.86
C TYR A 34 12.99 9.49 -17.33
N ILE A 35 12.86 10.69 -16.77
CA ILE A 35 12.72 10.89 -15.31
C ILE A 35 11.42 10.22 -14.80
N TYR A 36 10.30 10.40 -15.50
CA TYR A 36 9.04 9.76 -15.13
C TYR A 36 9.12 8.25 -15.21
N LYS A 37 9.71 7.71 -16.28
CA LYS A 37 9.86 6.26 -16.46
C LYS A 37 10.69 5.63 -15.34
N GLU A 38 11.79 6.24 -14.96
CA GLU A 38 12.64 5.77 -13.87
C GLU A 38 11.93 5.84 -12.52
N ARG A 39 11.23 6.93 -12.23
CA ARG A 39 10.44 7.09 -10.99
C ARG A 39 9.31 6.07 -10.89
N ILE A 40 8.55 5.87 -11.96
CA ILE A 40 7.47 4.88 -11.98
C ILE A 40 8.05 3.47 -11.80
N GLY A 41 9.15 3.14 -12.50
CA GLY A 41 9.82 1.85 -12.34
C GLY A 41 10.24 1.58 -10.92
N SER A 42 10.95 2.50 -10.28
CA SER A 42 11.42 2.37 -8.90
C SER A 42 10.25 2.32 -7.87
N TYR A 43 9.18 3.07 -8.12
CA TYR A 43 7.98 3.01 -7.28
C TYR A 43 7.30 1.65 -7.39
N THR A 44 7.08 1.15 -8.61
CA THR A 44 6.45 -0.13 -8.88
C THR A 44 7.22 -1.28 -8.24
N GLU A 45 8.55 -1.28 -8.37
CA GLU A 45 9.42 -2.28 -7.77
C GLU A 45 9.31 -2.28 -6.23
N ARG A 46 9.32 -1.10 -5.61
CA ARG A 46 9.15 -0.99 -4.14
C ARG A 46 7.78 -1.50 -3.67
N VAL A 47 6.71 -1.16 -4.37
CA VAL A 47 5.36 -1.65 -4.05
C VAL A 47 5.29 -3.16 -4.23
N LEU A 48 5.84 -3.68 -5.31
CA LEU A 48 5.86 -5.13 -5.58
C LEU A 48 6.62 -5.89 -4.49
N ASN A 49 7.85 -5.47 -4.18
CA ASN A 49 8.68 -6.12 -3.17
C ASN A 49 8.00 -6.10 -1.79
N ARG A 50 7.31 -5.01 -1.45
CA ARG A 50 6.58 -4.91 -0.19
C ARG A 50 5.34 -5.78 -0.16
N SER A 51 4.63 -5.89 -1.29
CA SER A 51 3.49 -6.80 -1.42
C SER A 51 3.91 -8.26 -1.30
N VAL A 52 5.01 -8.65 -1.94
CA VAL A 52 5.60 -10.00 -1.81
C VAL A 52 5.99 -10.27 -0.35
N SER A 53 6.67 -9.33 0.30
CA SER A 53 7.03 -9.47 1.72
C SER A 53 5.79 -9.59 2.63
N LEU A 54 4.73 -8.86 2.35
CA LEU A 54 3.48 -8.96 3.12
C LEU A 54 2.84 -10.35 2.95
N ILE A 55 2.75 -10.84 1.70
CA ILE A 55 2.19 -12.17 1.43
C ILE A 55 3.02 -13.24 2.16
N GLN A 56 4.34 -13.18 2.08
CA GLN A 56 5.21 -14.11 2.79
C GLN A 56 4.96 -14.09 4.30
N GLN A 57 4.84 -12.93 4.93
CA GLN A 57 4.54 -12.82 6.35
C GLN A 57 3.17 -13.42 6.70
N ILE A 58 2.18 -13.26 5.82
CA ILE A 58 0.84 -13.85 5.99
C ILE A 58 0.90 -15.36 5.90
N ASP A 59 1.63 -15.91 4.94
CA ASP A 59 1.79 -17.35 4.77
C ASP A 59 2.51 -17.97 5.99
N GLU A 60 3.58 -17.34 6.48
CA GLU A 60 4.28 -17.78 7.70
C GLU A 60 3.34 -17.82 8.93
N ILE A 61 2.44 -16.85 9.06
CA ILE A 61 1.45 -16.81 10.15
C ILE A 61 0.40 -17.92 9.97
N ASN A 62 -0.08 -18.12 8.75
CA ASN A 62 -1.05 -19.17 8.45
C ASN A 62 -0.47 -20.57 8.72
N ASP A 63 0.78 -20.80 8.33
CA ASP A 63 1.47 -22.06 8.58
C ASP A 63 1.73 -22.28 10.09
N GLY A 64 2.00 -21.21 10.81
CA GLY A 64 2.17 -21.23 12.27
C GLY A 64 0.86 -21.32 13.07
N TYR A 65 -0.30 -21.27 12.40
CA TYR A 65 -1.60 -21.21 13.09
C TYR A 65 -1.87 -22.42 13.99
N GLU A 66 -1.45 -23.63 13.61
CA GLU A 66 -1.65 -24.85 14.40
C GLU A 66 -1.05 -24.74 15.81
N MET A 67 0.03 -23.97 15.96
CA MET A 67 0.64 -23.72 17.27
C MET A 67 -0.31 -22.92 18.19
N PHE A 68 -1.14 -22.05 17.63
CA PHE A 68 -2.11 -21.25 18.40
C PHE A 68 -3.38 -22.03 18.74
N ASP A 69 -3.75 -23.03 17.92
CA ASP A 69 -4.90 -23.92 18.17
C ASP A 69 -4.67 -24.85 19.39
N ALA A 70 -3.42 -25.03 19.84
CA ALA A 70 -3.10 -25.79 21.04
C ALA A 70 -3.62 -25.16 22.34
N TYR A 71 -3.97 -23.87 22.30
CA TYR A 71 -4.49 -23.13 23.46
C TYR A 71 -6.00 -23.03 23.43
N SER A 72 -6.61 -22.83 24.60
CA SER A 72 -8.05 -22.51 24.66
C SER A 72 -8.35 -21.22 23.93
N PRO A 73 -9.42 -21.16 23.10
CA PRO A 73 -9.75 -19.99 22.31
C PRO A 73 -9.87 -18.71 23.15
N CYS A 74 -9.23 -17.65 22.70
CA CYS A 74 -9.21 -16.34 23.38
C CYS A 74 -8.66 -16.35 24.81
N SER A 75 -7.88 -17.35 25.18
CA SER A 75 -7.19 -17.38 26.47
C SER A 75 -6.01 -16.39 26.50
N GLU A 76 -5.66 -15.87 27.66
CA GLU A 76 -4.49 -14.97 27.79
C GLU A 76 -3.19 -15.64 27.32
N LEU A 77 -3.08 -16.97 27.50
CA LEU A 77 -1.92 -17.73 27.00
C LEU A 77 -1.86 -17.73 25.47
N GLN A 78 -3.01 -17.97 24.80
CA GLN A 78 -3.09 -17.89 23.33
C GLN A 78 -2.74 -16.48 22.83
N LEU A 79 -3.35 -15.47 23.40
CA LEU A 79 -3.13 -14.08 22.99
C LEU A 79 -1.69 -13.62 23.23
N HIS A 80 -1.07 -14.08 24.34
CA HIS A 80 0.33 -13.80 24.63
C HIS A 80 1.27 -14.46 23.61
N ALA A 81 1.02 -15.74 23.26
CA ALA A 81 1.80 -16.44 22.24
C ALA A 81 1.70 -15.73 20.88
N VAL A 82 0.50 -15.28 20.49
CA VAL A 82 0.30 -14.54 19.25
C VAL A 82 1.01 -13.19 19.28
N ARG A 83 0.98 -12.45 20.38
CA ARG A 83 1.71 -11.18 20.54
C ARG A 83 3.21 -11.35 20.34
N ILE A 84 3.78 -12.42 20.90
CA ILE A 84 5.21 -12.75 20.73
C ILE A 84 5.48 -13.08 19.25
N ALA A 85 4.64 -13.90 18.64
CA ALA A 85 4.79 -14.28 17.23
C ALA A 85 4.66 -13.09 16.28
N LEU A 86 3.88 -12.08 16.62
CA LEU A 86 3.71 -10.85 15.82
C LEU A 86 4.91 -9.92 15.84
N TRP A 87 5.76 -10.01 16.86
CA TRP A 87 6.87 -9.07 17.06
C TRP A 87 7.78 -8.85 15.84
N PRO A 88 8.16 -9.88 15.07
CA PRO A 88 9.02 -9.71 13.90
C PRO A 88 8.33 -9.11 12.67
N TYR A 89 6.98 -9.04 12.64
CA TYR A 89 6.21 -8.68 11.46
C TYR A 89 5.87 -7.18 11.41
N ALA A 90 6.65 -6.40 10.67
CA ALA A 90 6.46 -4.94 10.59
C ALA A 90 5.21 -4.51 9.79
N LEU A 91 4.73 -5.35 8.88
CA LEU A 91 3.60 -5.05 7.98
C LEU A 91 2.25 -5.51 8.55
N ILE A 92 2.28 -6.33 9.59
CA ILE A 92 1.09 -6.85 10.27
C ILE A 92 0.94 -6.15 11.61
N LYS A 93 -0.25 -5.65 11.88
CA LYS A 93 -0.53 -4.90 13.10
C LYS A 93 -1.17 -5.76 14.18
N ASP A 94 -2.05 -6.67 13.79
CA ASP A 94 -2.81 -7.49 14.73
C ASP A 94 -3.27 -8.79 14.07
N ILE A 95 -3.48 -9.81 14.89
CA ILE A 95 -4.16 -11.05 14.51
C ILE A 95 -5.39 -11.20 15.39
N SER A 96 -6.53 -11.45 14.73
CA SER A 96 -7.83 -11.64 15.35
C SER A 96 -8.34 -13.06 15.10
N PHE A 97 -9.03 -13.62 16.06
CA PHE A 97 -9.66 -14.93 15.94
C PHE A 97 -11.12 -14.81 15.58
N ILE A 98 -11.53 -15.59 14.57
CA ILE A 98 -12.91 -15.61 14.07
C ILE A 98 -13.62 -16.85 14.62
N SER A 99 -14.78 -16.64 15.19
CA SER A 99 -15.73 -17.68 15.56
C SER A 99 -17.12 -17.32 15.09
N ASN A 100 -17.78 -18.27 14.42
CA ASN A 100 -19.12 -18.06 13.85
C ASN A 100 -19.22 -16.81 12.94
N GLY A 101 -18.17 -16.53 12.15
CA GLY A 101 -18.16 -15.40 11.22
C GLY A 101 -17.91 -14.02 11.83
N ALA A 102 -17.60 -13.96 13.12
CA ALA A 102 -17.31 -12.72 13.82
C ALA A 102 -15.95 -12.78 14.54
N ILE A 103 -15.26 -11.65 14.64
CA ILE A 103 -14.06 -11.51 15.46
C ILE A 103 -14.45 -11.52 16.92
N THR A 104 -13.91 -12.46 17.71
CA THR A 104 -14.21 -12.64 19.13
C THR A 104 -13.11 -12.13 20.05
N CYS A 105 -11.87 -12.18 19.57
CA CYS A 105 -10.72 -11.62 20.28
C CYS A 105 -9.60 -11.24 19.31
N THR A 106 -8.72 -10.38 19.75
CA THR A 106 -7.56 -9.92 19.00
C THR A 106 -6.29 -10.01 19.86
N ALA A 107 -5.15 -10.15 19.25
CA ALA A 107 -3.89 -10.16 20.00
C ALA A 107 -3.67 -8.82 20.72
N LEU A 108 -4.03 -7.70 20.09
CA LEU A 108 -3.81 -6.37 20.63
C LEU A 108 -4.76 -6.02 21.79
N TRP A 109 -6.07 -6.25 21.61
CA TRP A 109 -7.10 -5.78 22.56
C TRP A 109 -7.62 -6.90 23.48
N GLY A 110 -7.22 -8.13 23.24
CA GLY A 110 -7.71 -9.26 24.02
C GLY A 110 -9.10 -9.72 23.58
N LYS A 111 -9.88 -10.28 24.52
CA LYS A 111 -11.24 -10.71 24.29
C LYS A 111 -12.15 -9.50 24.13
N LEU A 112 -12.92 -9.45 23.03
CA LEU A 112 -13.84 -8.36 22.77
C LEU A 112 -15.09 -8.47 23.64
N PRO A 113 -15.63 -7.34 24.13
CA PRO A 113 -16.87 -7.33 24.93
C PRO A 113 -18.08 -7.76 24.11
N ALA A 114 -18.07 -7.49 22.80
CA ALA A 114 -19.04 -7.99 21.83
C ALA A 114 -18.32 -8.46 20.57
N PRO A 115 -18.76 -9.56 19.92
CA PRO A 115 -18.19 -10.02 18.68
C PRO A 115 -18.32 -8.95 17.57
N LEU A 116 -17.23 -8.68 16.86
CA LEU A 116 -17.20 -7.72 15.75
C LEU A 116 -17.53 -8.45 14.46
N LEU A 117 -18.66 -8.08 13.84
CA LEU A 117 -19.05 -8.62 12.54
C LEU A 117 -18.28 -7.91 11.41
N LEU A 118 -17.74 -8.70 10.48
CA LEU A 118 -17.07 -8.18 9.27
C LEU A 118 -18.11 -7.84 8.18
N ASN A 119 -19.03 -6.95 8.47
CA ASN A 119 -20.16 -6.58 7.60
C ASN A 119 -20.12 -5.12 7.11
N ILE A 120 -19.22 -4.30 7.67
CA ILE A 120 -19.05 -2.89 7.27
C ILE A 120 -17.64 -2.73 6.73
N TYR A 121 -17.53 -2.64 5.41
CA TYR A 121 -16.26 -2.46 4.69
C TYR A 121 -16.51 -1.69 3.38
N ASP A 122 -15.48 -1.04 2.86
CA ASP A 122 -15.57 -0.28 1.60
C ASP A 122 -15.53 -1.22 0.37
N ARG A 123 -14.73 -2.28 0.44
CA ARG A 123 -14.57 -3.27 -0.64
C ARG A 123 -14.17 -4.64 -0.10
N LYS A 124 -14.64 -5.70 -0.77
CA LYS A 124 -14.27 -7.09 -0.50
C LYS A 124 -13.73 -7.76 -1.77
N VAL A 125 -12.67 -8.54 -1.65
CA VAL A 125 -12.09 -9.35 -2.72
C VAL A 125 -11.82 -10.75 -2.19
N GLU A 126 -12.33 -11.77 -2.87
CA GLU A 126 -12.12 -13.18 -2.51
C GLU A 126 -11.19 -13.83 -3.53
N LYS A 127 -10.19 -14.53 -3.05
CA LYS A 127 -9.27 -15.31 -3.85
C LYS A 127 -8.64 -16.42 -3.01
N ASP A 128 -8.60 -17.65 -3.54
CA ASP A 128 -7.85 -18.80 -3.00
C ASP A 128 -8.12 -19.06 -1.49
N ASN A 129 -9.40 -19.06 -1.07
CA ASN A 129 -9.85 -19.21 0.32
C ASN A 129 -9.45 -18.05 1.26
N LEU A 130 -8.88 -16.99 0.73
CA LEU A 130 -8.59 -15.76 1.44
C LEU A 130 -9.60 -14.68 1.04
N THR A 131 -10.03 -13.92 2.01
CA THR A 131 -10.91 -12.77 1.80
C THR A 131 -10.22 -11.50 2.25
N TRP A 132 -10.00 -10.58 1.34
CA TRP A 132 -9.52 -9.24 1.61
C TRP A 132 -10.70 -8.31 1.87
N PHE A 133 -10.70 -7.65 3.01
CA PHE A 133 -11.63 -6.59 3.37
C PHE A 133 -10.86 -5.28 3.44
N PHE A 134 -11.27 -4.30 2.64
CA PHE A 134 -10.66 -2.96 2.63
C PHE A 134 -11.55 -1.98 3.37
N GLY A 135 -10.94 -1.16 4.22
CA GLY A 135 -11.62 -0.12 4.95
C GLY A 135 -12.66 -0.65 5.94
N VAL A 136 -12.38 -1.78 6.61
CA VAL A 136 -13.26 -2.31 7.67
C VAL A 136 -13.32 -1.31 8.80
N LEU A 137 -14.53 -0.96 9.21
CA LEU A 137 -14.76 -0.09 10.34
C LEU A 137 -14.59 -0.88 11.64
N LEU A 138 -13.52 -0.58 12.35
CA LEU A 138 -13.26 -1.09 13.70
C LEU A 138 -13.86 -0.17 14.76
N GLU A 139 -13.70 -0.53 16.03
CA GLU A 139 -14.09 0.34 17.14
C GLU A 139 -13.45 1.74 17.03
N ASN A 140 -14.13 2.76 17.54
CA ASN A 140 -13.72 4.16 17.48
C ASN A 140 -13.56 4.76 16.07
N ASN A 141 -14.32 4.26 15.10
CA ASN A 141 -14.30 4.73 13.69
C ASN A 141 -12.93 4.61 13.01
N VAL A 142 -12.06 3.73 13.47
CA VAL A 142 -10.79 3.43 12.82
C VAL A 142 -11.05 2.48 11.66
N LYS A 143 -10.61 2.84 10.45
CA LYS A 143 -10.62 1.95 9.29
C LYS A 143 -9.32 1.16 9.21
N ALA A 144 -9.44 -0.13 8.90
CA ALA A 144 -8.31 -1.02 8.70
C ALA A 144 -8.56 -1.98 7.52
N ASP A 145 -7.49 -2.40 6.88
CA ASP A 145 -7.52 -3.46 5.89
C ASP A 145 -7.25 -4.80 6.57
N LEU A 146 -8.11 -5.76 6.30
CA LEU A 146 -8.06 -7.09 6.91
C LEU A 146 -7.94 -8.16 5.84
N LEU A 147 -7.13 -9.17 6.10
CA LEU A 147 -7.13 -10.42 5.36
C LEU A 147 -7.67 -11.53 6.26
N SER A 148 -8.64 -12.27 5.78
CA SER A 148 -9.31 -13.33 6.54
C SER A 148 -9.27 -14.68 5.83
N ASN A 149 -9.08 -15.78 6.61
CA ASN A 149 -9.15 -17.18 6.17
C ASN A 149 -10.21 -17.93 6.95
N GLN A 150 -11.35 -17.58 7.23
CA GLN A 150 -12.41 -18.22 8.03
C GLN A 150 -12.09 -18.39 9.54
N LYS A 151 -10.84 -18.60 9.93
CA LYS A 151 -10.41 -18.80 11.33
C LYS A 151 -9.72 -17.56 11.91
N LEU A 152 -8.93 -16.88 11.07
CA LEU A 152 -8.15 -15.70 11.44
C LEU A 152 -8.54 -14.50 10.59
N ALA A 153 -8.41 -13.33 11.18
CA ALA A 153 -8.34 -12.07 10.45
C ALA A 153 -7.02 -11.37 10.82
N ILE A 154 -6.21 -11.10 9.81
CA ILE A 154 -4.91 -10.44 9.92
C ILE A 154 -5.12 -8.97 9.57
N THR A 155 -4.86 -8.08 10.51
CA THR A 155 -4.93 -6.63 10.31
C THR A 155 -3.62 -6.14 9.72
N ILE A 156 -3.69 -5.52 8.55
CA ILE A 156 -2.53 -4.97 7.85
C ILE A 156 -2.23 -3.59 8.44
N SER A 157 -0.94 -3.31 8.64
CA SER A 157 -0.50 -2.00 9.12
C SER A 157 -0.86 -0.92 8.09
N PRO A 158 -1.48 0.20 8.49
CA PRO A 158 -1.75 1.31 7.57
C PRO A 158 -0.46 1.89 6.98
N PHE A 159 0.69 1.67 7.62
CA PHE A 159 2.00 2.05 7.10
C PHE A 159 2.58 1.04 6.10
N ALA A 160 1.91 -0.09 5.85
CA ALA A 160 2.38 -1.06 4.86
C ALA A 160 2.58 -0.42 3.49
N PHE A 161 1.70 0.49 3.09
CA PHE A 161 1.71 1.16 1.79
C PHE A 161 1.77 2.70 1.86
N ASN A 162 1.42 3.35 2.99
CA ASN A 162 1.31 4.82 3.09
C ASN A 162 2.65 5.56 2.97
N ARG A 163 3.80 4.94 3.28
CA ARG A 163 5.11 5.59 3.09
C ARG A 163 5.43 5.93 1.62
N PHE A 164 4.67 5.38 0.68
CA PHE A 164 4.84 5.70 -0.74
C PHE A 164 4.10 6.98 -1.15
N ALA A 165 3.09 7.42 -0.38
CA ALA A 165 2.34 8.65 -0.65
C ALA A 165 3.05 9.91 -0.14
N THR A 166 3.78 9.82 0.99
CA THR A 166 4.39 10.97 1.66
C THR A 166 5.70 11.44 1.04
N ASP A 167 6.43 10.59 0.31
CA ASP A 167 7.67 11.01 -0.39
C ASP A 167 7.42 12.02 -1.54
N HIS A 168 6.17 12.25 -1.91
CA HIS A 168 5.81 13.23 -2.93
C HIS A 168 5.43 14.61 -2.39
N GLU A 169 5.00 14.73 -1.12
CA GLU A 169 4.64 16.03 -0.54
C GLU A 169 5.84 16.79 0.02
N GLU A 170 6.92 16.12 0.42
CA GLU A 170 8.10 16.80 1.00
C GLU A 170 9.11 17.34 -0.02
N LYS A 171 8.98 17.05 -1.32
CA LYS A 171 9.89 17.53 -2.38
C LYS A 171 9.25 18.47 -3.39
N GLY A 172 8.14 19.06 -3.05
CA GLY A 172 7.45 20.06 -3.85
C GLY A 172 7.83 21.49 -3.50
N PHE A 173 9.15 21.84 -3.61
CA PHE A 173 9.65 23.21 -3.75
C PHE A 173 10.88 23.19 -4.62
#